data_8631f7c39b7aaaa63efbbe4050716845
#
_entry.id   8631f7c39b7aaaa63efbbe4050716845
#
_cell.length_a   1.000
_cell.length_b   1.000
_cell.length_c   1.000
_cell.angle_alpha   90.00
_cell.angle_beta   90.00
_cell.angle_gamma   90.00
#
_symmetry.space_group_name_H-M   'P 1'
#
loop_
_entity.id
_entity.type
_entity.pdbx_description
1 polymer ?
#
loop_
_entity_poly.entity_id
_entity_poly.type
_entity_poly.pdbx_seq_one_letter_code
_entity_poly.pdbx_strand_id
1 'polypeptide(L)'
;MKNSILYIFLTMVSTICRSQQESNFSYYMFNHQAINPAYTGSRGITNLTSVIRSQWVGLEGAPETQTITFGKSINSKNLGYGISVLNDKIGPTNSTSFDIDLAYHLKLNEKGNRLSLGLKGGIHNYSLNSDLIQTLTPGDNAFILDNDRKVIPNIGFGIYYFTQSFYSGFAIPRILSDKEYNLEPHYYFITGGLMRLSEVFMLKPSFLLKQTKSIGGYDFSILGIINENIWIGGQIRSSFNNYGFTNFQGTG
;
A
#
# COMPACT_ATOMS: atom_id res chain seq x y z
N MET A 1 39.02 -21.94 -17.51
CA MET A 1 38.17 -22.37 -16.38
C MET A 1 37.72 -21.26 -15.41
N LYS A 2 38.58 -20.30 -14.98
CA LYS A 2 38.16 -19.21 -14.08
C LYS A 2 37.08 -18.30 -14.68
N ASN A 3 37.15 -17.97 -15.95
CA ASN A 3 36.19 -17.08 -16.60
C ASN A 3 34.83 -17.78 -16.88
N SER A 4 34.82 -19.09 -17.07
CA SER A 4 33.57 -19.85 -17.29
C SER A 4 32.71 -19.93 -16.03
N ILE A 5 33.31 -19.97 -14.86
CA ILE A 5 32.61 -19.95 -13.56
C ILE A 5 31.99 -18.57 -13.31
N LEU A 6 32.68 -17.50 -13.71
CA LEU A 6 32.19 -16.12 -13.61
C LEU A 6 30.97 -15.90 -14.51
N TYR A 7 30.99 -16.42 -15.74
CA TYR A 7 29.85 -16.33 -16.68
C TYR A 7 28.64 -17.13 -16.18
N ILE A 8 28.86 -18.34 -15.63
CA ILE A 8 27.79 -19.14 -15.02
C ILE A 8 27.19 -18.42 -13.79
N PHE A 9 28.01 -17.78 -12.97
CA PHE A 9 27.54 -17.01 -11.84
C PHE A 9 26.76 -15.75 -12.27
N LEU A 10 27.23 -15.03 -13.31
CA LEU A 10 26.51 -13.87 -13.87
C LEU A 10 25.16 -14.27 -14.50
N THR A 11 25.09 -15.39 -15.22
CA THR A 11 23.84 -15.87 -15.81
C THR A 11 22.87 -16.42 -14.76
N MET A 12 23.34 -16.97 -13.65
CA MET A 12 22.48 -17.38 -12.53
C MET A 12 21.84 -16.16 -11.79
N VAL A 13 22.55 -15.04 -11.74
CA VAL A 13 22.04 -13.81 -11.08
C VAL A 13 20.98 -13.11 -11.95
N SER A 14 21.02 -13.24 -13.26
CA SER A 14 20.10 -12.53 -14.19
C SER A 14 18.70 -13.16 -14.30
N THR A 15 18.47 -14.37 -13.78
CA THR A 15 17.18 -15.08 -13.92
C THR A 15 16.16 -14.76 -12.80
N ILE A 16 16.48 -13.87 -11.84
CA ILE A 16 15.67 -13.64 -10.63
C ILE A 16 14.92 -12.29 -10.64
N CYS A 17 15.02 -11.50 -11.70
CA CYS A 17 14.27 -10.24 -11.80
C CYS A 17 12.82 -10.48 -12.28
N ARG A 18 11.91 -10.75 -11.35
CA ARG A 18 10.47 -10.55 -11.53
C ARG A 18 10.07 -9.41 -10.64
N SER A 19 10.01 -8.21 -11.21
CA SER A 19 9.64 -6.98 -10.51
C SER A 19 8.37 -6.40 -11.14
N GLN A 20 7.22 -6.82 -10.66
CA GLN A 20 5.99 -6.06 -10.81
C GLN A 20 5.35 -6.00 -9.43
N GLN A 21 5.44 -4.84 -8.78
CA GLN A 21 4.83 -4.57 -7.49
C GLN A 21 3.76 -3.49 -7.68
N GLU A 22 2.59 -3.71 -7.07
CA GLU A 22 1.65 -2.62 -6.85
C GLU A 22 2.30 -1.47 -6.09
N SER A 23 1.66 -0.29 -6.18
CA SER A 23 2.08 0.93 -5.50
C SER A 23 2.49 0.67 -4.05
N ASN A 24 3.66 1.13 -3.71
CA ASN A 24 4.26 0.84 -2.41
C ASN A 24 3.90 1.95 -1.42
N PHE A 25 3.01 1.65 -0.47
CA PHE A 25 2.58 2.58 0.58
C PHE A 25 3.69 2.81 1.61
N SER A 26 4.59 3.78 1.36
CA SER A 26 5.72 4.07 2.25
C SER A 26 5.30 4.66 3.60
N TYR A 27 4.25 5.45 3.64
CA TYR A 27 3.79 6.12 4.86
C TYR A 27 2.44 5.57 5.31
N TYR A 28 2.29 4.24 5.30
CA TYR A 28 1.08 3.54 5.71
C TYR A 28 0.60 3.92 7.12
N MET A 29 1.54 4.28 8.02
CA MET A 29 1.23 4.68 9.40
C MET A 29 0.41 5.97 9.50
N PHE A 30 0.33 6.76 8.43
CA PHE A 30 -0.47 7.99 8.36
C PHE A 30 -1.78 7.79 7.59
N ASN A 31 -1.87 6.77 6.72
CA ASN A 31 -3.03 6.53 5.86
C ASN A 31 -3.46 5.06 5.86
N HIS A 32 -4.00 4.59 6.99
CA HIS A 32 -4.49 3.21 7.09
C HIS A 32 -5.70 2.95 6.19
N GLN A 33 -6.52 3.96 5.88
CA GLN A 33 -7.71 3.82 5.03
C GLN A 33 -7.36 3.35 3.63
N ALA A 34 -6.24 3.80 3.06
CA ALA A 34 -5.80 3.38 1.73
C ALA A 34 -5.66 1.84 1.62
N ILE A 35 -5.23 1.18 2.71
CA ILE A 35 -4.97 -0.26 2.75
C ILE A 35 -6.06 -1.07 3.46
N ASN A 36 -6.86 -0.45 4.36
CA ASN A 36 -7.88 -1.17 5.14
C ASN A 36 -9.19 -0.35 5.23
N PRO A 37 -10.25 -0.77 4.54
CA PRO A 37 -11.54 -0.07 4.59
C PRO A 37 -12.16 -0.03 5.99
N ALA A 38 -11.86 -0.98 6.87
CA ALA A 38 -12.38 -1.01 8.23
C ALA A 38 -11.85 0.13 9.11
N TYR A 39 -10.77 0.80 8.69
CA TYR A 39 -10.26 2.00 9.38
C TYR A 39 -11.14 3.22 9.17
N THR A 40 -11.95 3.26 8.11
CA THR A 40 -12.75 4.42 7.73
C THR A 40 -13.68 4.85 8.85
N GLY A 41 -13.56 6.12 9.29
CA GLY A 41 -14.36 6.66 10.41
C GLY A 41 -13.94 6.19 11.81
N SER A 42 -12.92 5.34 11.95
CA SER A 42 -12.48 4.81 13.27
C SER A 42 -12.03 5.89 14.25
N ARG A 43 -11.52 7.02 13.75
CA ARG A 43 -11.08 8.16 14.56
C ARG A 43 -12.22 8.96 15.19
N GLY A 44 -13.46 8.72 14.80
CA GLY A 44 -14.62 9.43 15.31
C GLY A 44 -14.79 10.87 14.79
N ILE A 45 -13.87 11.34 13.97
CA ILE A 45 -13.84 12.68 13.35
C ILE A 45 -13.77 12.57 11.83
N THR A 46 -14.06 13.66 11.14
CA THR A 46 -13.77 13.75 9.70
C THR A 46 -12.26 13.82 9.48
N ASN A 47 -11.76 13.00 8.59
CA ASN A 47 -10.34 12.93 8.27
C ASN A 47 -10.14 13.03 6.75
N LEU A 48 -9.22 13.90 6.34
CA LEU A 48 -8.72 13.99 4.96
C LEU A 48 -7.21 13.79 5.00
N THR A 49 -6.72 12.82 4.22
CA THR A 49 -5.29 12.54 4.13
C THR A 49 -4.89 12.55 2.66
N SER A 50 -3.85 13.31 2.34
CA SER A 50 -3.21 13.30 1.02
C SER A 50 -1.75 12.93 1.19
N VAL A 51 -1.28 11.98 0.40
CA VAL A 51 0.12 11.53 0.37
C VAL A 51 0.60 11.51 -1.07
N ILE A 52 1.70 12.16 -1.33
CA ILE A 52 2.41 12.14 -2.62
C ILE A 52 3.77 11.50 -2.37
N ARG A 53 4.12 10.53 -3.21
CA ARG A 53 5.40 9.85 -3.16
C ARG A 53 6.04 9.86 -4.53
N SER A 54 7.21 10.46 -4.64
CA SER A 54 8.03 10.44 -5.84
C SER A 54 9.32 9.66 -5.55
N GLN A 55 9.68 8.74 -6.42
CA GLN A 55 10.91 7.94 -6.32
C GLN A 55 11.83 8.31 -7.47
N TRP A 56 13.15 8.17 -7.27
CA TRP A 56 14.17 8.40 -8.29
C TRP A 56 13.99 9.74 -9.03
N VAL A 57 13.81 10.80 -8.26
CA VAL A 57 13.58 12.15 -8.77
C VAL A 57 14.68 12.52 -9.77
N GLY A 58 14.27 12.98 -10.97
CA GLY A 58 15.18 13.33 -12.07
C GLY A 58 15.35 12.24 -13.14
N LEU A 59 14.80 11.02 -12.92
CA LEU A 59 14.74 10.00 -13.96
C LEU A 59 13.42 10.07 -14.71
N GLU A 60 13.46 9.99 -16.02
CA GLU A 60 12.26 9.90 -16.87
C GLU A 60 11.52 8.59 -16.61
N GLY A 61 10.19 8.65 -16.45
CA GLY A 61 9.37 7.48 -16.11
C GLY A 61 9.49 7.01 -14.67
N ALA A 62 10.12 7.81 -13.79
CA ALA A 62 10.23 7.48 -12.36
C ALA A 62 8.88 7.25 -11.69
N PRO A 63 8.77 6.33 -10.72
CA PRO A 63 7.52 6.02 -10.03
C PRO A 63 6.99 7.23 -9.24
N GLU A 64 5.71 7.54 -9.44
CA GLU A 64 4.98 8.54 -8.69
C GLU A 64 3.64 7.97 -8.22
N THR A 65 3.41 8.02 -6.91
CA THR A 65 2.18 7.56 -6.28
C THR A 65 1.49 8.71 -5.56
N GLN A 66 0.23 8.96 -5.87
CA GLN A 66 -0.61 9.96 -5.23
C GLN A 66 -1.81 9.27 -4.61
N THR A 67 -2.08 9.55 -3.33
CA THR A 67 -3.21 8.98 -2.61
C THR A 67 -3.96 10.07 -1.89
N ILE A 68 -5.29 10.09 -2.06
CA ILE A 68 -6.20 10.96 -1.32
C ILE A 68 -7.26 10.07 -0.68
N THR A 69 -7.43 10.19 0.63
CA THR A 69 -8.48 9.49 1.36
C THR A 69 -9.29 10.48 2.18
N PHE A 70 -10.60 10.35 2.11
CA PHE A 70 -11.56 11.04 2.94
C PHE A 70 -12.33 10.02 3.76
N GLY A 71 -12.44 10.23 5.07
CA GLY A 71 -13.19 9.36 5.96
C GLY A 71 -14.00 10.16 6.97
N LYS A 72 -15.21 9.73 7.24
CA LYS A 72 -16.11 10.36 8.22
C LYS A 72 -16.83 9.30 9.04
N SER A 73 -17.01 9.57 10.32
CA SER A 73 -17.79 8.75 11.24
C SER A 73 -19.20 9.29 11.40
N ILE A 74 -20.18 8.38 11.44
CA ILE A 74 -21.54 8.64 11.93
C ILE A 74 -21.66 7.96 13.29
N ASN A 75 -21.21 8.67 14.34
CA ASN A 75 -21.08 8.12 15.69
C ASN A 75 -22.39 7.56 16.26
N SER A 76 -23.54 8.19 15.95
CA SER A 76 -24.86 7.71 16.39
C SER A 76 -25.24 6.33 15.82
N LYS A 77 -24.64 5.94 14.69
CA LYS A 77 -24.92 4.68 13.99
C LYS A 77 -23.78 3.67 14.06
N ASN A 78 -22.67 4.03 14.70
CA ASN A 78 -21.42 3.22 14.66
C ASN A 78 -20.94 2.92 13.23
N LEU A 79 -21.18 3.83 12.30
CA LEU A 79 -20.83 3.69 10.90
C LEU A 79 -19.71 4.65 10.50
N GLY A 80 -18.81 4.21 9.66
CA GLY A 80 -17.85 5.03 8.92
C GLY A 80 -18.11 4.92 7.43
N TYR A 81 -17.92 6.01 6.71
CA TYR A 81 -17.93 6.04 5.25
C TYR A 81 -16.79 6.91 4.74
N GLY A 82 -16.31 6.63 3.57
CA GLY A 82 -15.22 7.39 2.99
C GLY A 82 -15.00 7.10 1.52
N ILE A 83 -14.05 7.84 0.98
CA ILE A 83 -13.61 7.73 -0.40
C ILE A 83 -12.10 7.62 -0.40
N SER A 84 -11.58 6.78 -1.27
CA SER A 84 -10.15 6.59 -1.50
C SER A 84 -9.86 6.74 -2.99
N VAL A 85 -8.92 7.61 -3.32
CA VAL A 85 -8.40 7.78 -4.69
C VAL A 85 -6.90 7.50 -4.65
N LEU A 86 -6.45 6.63 -5.52
CA LEU A 86 -5.05 6.31 -5.71
C LEU A 86 -4.71 6.49 -7.18
N ASN A 87 -3.65 7.22 -7.47
CA ASN A 87 -3.03 7.28 -8.79
C ASN A 87 -1.57 6.84 -8.67
N ASP A 88 -1.17 5.86 -9.47
CA ASP A 88 0.17 5.30 -9.49
C ASP A 88 0.69 5.27 -10.92
N LYS A 89 1.78 5.99 -11.17
CA LYS A 89 2.41 6.10 -12.48
C LYS A 89 3.81 5.51 -12.41
N ILE A 90 4.10 4.55 -13.29
CA ILE A 90 5.43 3.89 -13.37
C ILE A 90 5.77 3.69 -14.84
N GLY A 91 6.73 4.45 -15.36
CA GLY A 91 7.08 4.41 -16.77
C GLY A 91 5.89 4.70 -17.67
N PRO A 92 5.57 3.81 -18.64
CA PRO A 92 4.44 3.95 -19.54
C PRO A 92 3.10 3.58 -18.91
N THR A 93 3.11 2.99 -17.70
CA THR A 93 1.92 2.49 -17.02
C THR A 93 1.34 3.57 -16.11
N ASN A 94 0.03 3.79 -16.19
CA ASN A 94 -0.73 4.62 -15.26
C ASN A 94 -1.94 3.83 -14.74
N SER A 95 -2.08 3.82 -13.42
CA SER A 95 -3.09 3.06 -12.70
C SER A 95 -3.83 3.98 -11.74
N THR A 96 -5.13 4.17 -11.95
CA THR A 96 -5.96 5.02 -11.11
C THR A 96 -7.09 4.22 -10.51
N SER A 97 -7.24 4.22 -9.19
CA SER A 97 -8.39 3.65 -8.52
C SER A 97 -9.25 4.71 -7.84
N PHE A 98 -10.54 4.47 -7.86
CA PHE A 98 -11.54 5.22 -7.13
C PHE A 98 -12.41 4.23 -6.35
N ASP A 99 -12.35 4.33 -5.03
CA ASP A 99 -13.03 3.40 -4.12
C ASP A 99 -13.89 4.15 -3.11
N ILE A 100 -15.02 3.53 -2.76
CA ILE A 100 -15.89 3.92 -1.65
C ILE A 100 -15.68 2.90 -0.53
N ASP A 101 -15.45 3.40 0.67
CA ASP A 101 -15.22 2.62 1.88
C ASP A 101 -16.41 2.76 2.83
N LEU A 102 -16.90 1.62 3.34
CA LEU A 102 -17.93 1.54 4.38
C LEU A 102 -17.40 0.72 5.53
N ALA A 103 -17.56 1.20 6.76
CA ALA A 103 -17.12 0.50 7.96
C ALA A 103 -18.20 0.48 9.03
N TYR A 104 -18.34 -0.65 9.74
CA TYR A 104 -19.18 -0.78 10.91
C TYR A 104 -18.32 -1.01 12.16
N HIS A 105 -18.51 -0.18 13.20
CA HIS A 105 -17.70 -0.17 14.40
C HIS A 105 -18.44 -0.80 15.58
N LEU A 106 -18.13 -2.05 15.88
CA LEU A 106 -18.65 -2.76 17.05
C LEU A 106 -17.96 -2.27 18.33
N LYS A 107 -18.71 -1.74 19.28
CA LYS A 107 -18.20 -1.47 20.63
C LYS A 107 -18.08 -2.77 21.39
N LEU A 108 -16.88 -3.11 21.84
CA LEU A 108 -16.63 -4.36 22.57
C LEU A 108 -16.77 -4.17 24.09
N ASN A 109 -16.48 -2.96 24.58
CA ASN A 109 -16.58 -2.63 25.99
C ASN A 109 -16.74 -1.12 26.19
N GLU A 110 -16.99 -0.72 27.46
CA GLU A 110 -17.09 0.68 27.85
C GLU A 110 -15.77 1.44 27.85
N LYS A 111 -14.64 0.72 27.87
CA LYS A 111 -13.27 1.31 27.79
C LYS A 111 -12.92 1.84 26.40
N GLY A 112 -13.84 1.75 25.44
CA GLY A 112 -13.70 2.28 24.10
C GLY A 112 -12.98 1.37 23.10
N ASN A 113 -12.79 0.08 23.46
CA ASN A 113 -12.28 -0.90 22.52
C ASN A 113 -13.31 -1.20 21.43
N ARG A 114 -12.89 -1.22 20.19
CA ARG A 114 -13.78 -1.41 19.05
C ARG A 114 -13.19 -2.42 18.07
N LEU A 115 -14.09 -3.16 17.44
CA LEU A 115 -13.81 -4.01 16.30
C LEU A 115 -14.57 -3.45 15.10
N SER A 116 -13.89 -3.15 14.03
CA SER A 116 -14.47 -2.61 12.80
C SER A 116 -14.42 -3.66 11.71
N LEU A 117 -15.52 -3.77 10.98
CA LEU A 117 -15.61 -4.53 9.73
C LEU A 117 -15.80 -3.54 8.60
N GLY A 118 -15.01 -3.65 7.54
CA GLY A 118 -15.01 -2.72 6.42
C GLY A 118 -15.21 -3.41 5.10
N LEU A 119 -15.94 -2.72 4.22
CA LEU A 119 -16.12 -3.09 2.82
C LEU A 119 -15.61 -1.96 1.94
N LYS A 120 -14.96 -2.31 0.85
CA LYS A 120 -14.49 -1.42 -0.21
C LYS A 120 -15.16 -1.83 -1.51
N GLY A 121 -15.66 -0.86 -2.25
CA GLY A 121 -16.19 -1.06 -3.59
C GLY A 121 -15.75 0.07 -4.51
N GLY A 122 -15.32 -0.23 -5.72
CA GLY A 122 -14.84 0.81 -6.62
C GLY A 122 -14.47 0.31 -7.99
N ILE A 123 -13.69 1.12 -8.68
CA ILE A 123 -13.19 0.87 -10.03
C ILE A 123 -11.69 1.16 -10.08
N HIS A 124 -10.99 0.37 -10.85
CA HIS A 124 -9.58 0.51 -11.14
C HIS A 124 -9.42 0.70 -12.66
N ASN A 125 -8.88 1.85 -13.05
CA ASN A 125 -8.57 2.17 -14.41
C ASN A 125 -7.06 1.96 -14.64
N TYR A 126 -6.73 1.04 -15.51
CA TYR A 126 -5.37 0.76 -15.92
C TYR A 126 -5.17 1.29 -17.35
N SER A 127 -4.07 1.97 -17.60
CA SER A 127 -3.71 2.44 -18.92
C SER A 127 -2.23 2.27 -19.19
N LEU A 128 -1.91 1.79 -20.39
CA LEU A 128 -0.56 1.69 -20.91
C LEU A 128 -0.39 2.70 -22.02
N ASN A 129 0.58 3.61 -21.89
CA ASN A 129 0.92 4.56 -22.96
C ASN A 129 2.03 3.95 -23.83
N SER A 130 1.63 3.40 -24.97
CA SER A 130 2.56 2.77 -25.91
C SER A 130 3.52 3.76 -26.59
N ASP A 131 3.17 5.04 -26.66
CA ASP A 131 4.03 6.08 -27.26
C ASP A 131 5.34 6.29 -26.48
N LEU A 132 5.36 5.92 -25.22
CA LEU A 132 6.55 5.98 -24.36
C LEU A 132 7.45 4.74 -24.46
N ILE A 133 7.02 3.72 -25.22
CA ILE A 133 7.76 2.48 -25.39
C ILE A 133 8.62 2.58 -26.66
N GLN A 134 9.94 2.66 -26.49
CA GLN A 134 10.85 2.60 -27.63
C GLN A 134 11.17 1.14 -27.93
N THR A 135 10.76 0.65 -29.10
CA THR A 135 11.10 -0.68 -29.58
C THR A 135 12.38 -0.64 -30.38
N LEU A 136 13.25 -1.64 -30.16
CA LEU A 136 14.50 -1.79 -30.95
C LEU A 136 14.23 -2.08 -32.44
N THR A 137 13.09 -2.69 -32.74
CA THR A 137 12.66 -3.00 -34.09
C THR A 137 11.42 -2.18 -34.41
N PRO A 138 11.49 -1.17 -35.31
CA PRO A 138 10.31 -0.40 -35.71
C PRO A 138 9.25 -1.32 -36.34
N GLY A 139 8.01 -1.24 -35.87
CA GLY A 139 6.87 -2.01 -36.42
C GLY A 139 6.73 -3.44 -35.89
N ASP A 140 7.33 -3.76 -34.75
CA ASP A 140 7.11 -5.04 -34.09
C ASP A 140 5.64 -5.14 -33.62
N ASN A 141 4.90 -6.07 -34.25
CA ASN A 141 3.47 -6.29 -33.99
C ASN A 141 3.16 -6.68 -32.53
N ALA A 142 4.15 -7.15 -31.76
CA ALA A 142 3.98 -7.44 -30.34
C ALA A 142 3.77 -6.17 -29.49
N PHE A 143 4.08 -4.98 -30.02
CA PHE A 143 3.98 -3.68 -29.39
C PHE A 143 3.05 -2.70 -30.12
N ILE A 144 2.33 -3.12 -31.15
CA ILE A 144 1.19 -2.41 -31.70
C ILE A 144 0.00 -2.59 -30.73
N LEU A 145 0.26 -2.29 -29.44
CA LEU A 145 -0.79 -2.18 -28.46
C LEU A 145 -1.37 -0.79 -28.64
N ASP A 146 -2.55 -0.74 -29.21
CA ASP A 146 -3.44 0.42 -29.10
C ASP A 146 -3.44 0.85 -27.62
N ASN A 147 -3.48 2.15 -27.33
CA ASN A 147 -3.48 2.70 -25.97
C ASN A 147 -4.48 1.93 -25.11
N ASP A 148 -4.01 0.90 -24.45
CA ASP A 148 -4.85 -0.09 -23.80
C ASP A 148 -5.38 0.48 -22.49
N ARG A 149 -6.68 0.74 -22.45
CA ARG A 149 -7.38 1.22 -21.27
C ARG A 149 -8.38 0.18 -20.83
N LYS A 150 -8.26 -0.25 -19.58
CA LYS A 150 -9.20 -1.20 -19.00
C LYS A 150 -9.71 -0.70 -17.66
N VAL A 151 -11.01 -0.77 -17.50
CA VAL A 151 -11.68 -0.48 -16.24
C VAL A 151 -12.10 -1.80 -15.61
N ILE A 152 -11.59 -2.05 -14.40
CA ILE A 152 -11.81 -3.30 -13.65
C ILE A 152 -12.56 -2.94 -12.37
N PRO A 153 -13.67 -3.61 -12.05
CA PRO A 153 -14.34 -3.42 -10.77
C PRO A 153 -13.42 -3.83 -9.61
N ASN A 154 -13.55 -3.16 -8.48
CA ASN A 154 -12.85 -3.49 -7.26
C ASN A 154 -13.81 -3.81 -6.13
N ILE A 155 -13.53 -4.88 -5.40
CA ILE A 155 -14.19 -5.24 -4.15
C ILE A 155 -13.10 -5.57 -3.13
N GLY A 156 -13.22 -5.05 -1.93
CA GLY A 156 -12.28 -5.28 -0.86
C GLY A 156 -12.97 -5.45 0.49
N PHE A 157 -12.25 -6.02 1.43
CA PHE A 157 -12.70 -6.30 2.78
C PHE A 157 -11.60 -5.99 3.79
N GLY A 158 -11.99 -5.62 5.01
CA GLY A 158 -11.07 -5.42 6.11
C GLY A 158 -11.68 -5.66 7.48
N ILE A 159 -10.82 -5.97 8.43
CA ILE A 159 -11.11 -6.04 9.86
C ILE A 159 -10.08 -5.15 10.55
N TYR A 160 -10.52 -4.38 11.54
CA TYR A 160 -9.65 -3.47 12.27
C TYR A 160 -10.08 -3.40 13.73
N TYR A 161 -9.22 -3.88 14.63
CA TYR A 161 -9.37 -3.75 16.07
C TYR A 161 -8.57 -2.55 16.56
N PHE A 162 -9.15 -1.73 17.40
CA PHE A 162 -8.46 -0.59 17.98
C PHE A 162 -8.94 -0.24 19.37
N THR A 163 -8.01 0.30 20.13
CA THR A 163 -8.17 0.83 21.47
C THR A 163 -7.63 2.27 21.50
N GLN A 164 -7.52 2.87 22.65
CA GLN A 164 -6.88 4.19 22.80
C GLN A 164 -5.39 4.18 22.48
N SER A 165 -4.70 3.06 22.71
CA SER A 165 -3.24 2.96 22.59
C SER A 165 -2.72 1.87 21.66
N PHE A 166 -3.59 1.01 21.14
CA PHE A 166 -3.20 -0.13 20.31
C PHE A 166 -4.16 -0.32 19.15
N TYR A 167 -3.64 -0.77 18.03
CA TYR A 167 -4.45 -1.20 16.90
C TYR A 167 -3.85 -2.43 16.22
N SER A 168 -4.72 -3.23 15.61
CA SER A 168 -4.34 -4.33 14.74
C SER A 168 -5.42 -4.53 13.68
N GLY A 169 -5.03 -4.82 12.45
CA GLY A 169 -5.97 -4.99 11.36
C GLY A 169 -5.47 -5.93 10.29
N PHE A 170 -6.43 -6.54 9.61
CA PHE A 170 -6.21 -7.36 8.42
C PHE A 170 -7.11 -6.85 7.30
N ALA A 171 -6.59 -6.80 6.07
CA ALA A 171 -7.36 -6.35 4.93
C ALA A 171 -6.93 -7.02 3.63
N ILE A 172 -7.90 -7.12 2.72
CA ILE A 172 -7.72 -7.44 1.31
C ILE A 172 -8.44 -6.32 0.54
N PRO A 173 -7.75 -5.19 0.27
CA PRO A 173 -8.38 -4.03 -0.38
C PRO A 173 -8.79 -4.30 -1.83
N ARG A 174 -8.25 -5.35 -2.44
CA ARG A 174 -8.63 -5.88 -3.74
C ARG A 174 -8.68 -7.40 -3.69
N ILE A 175 -9.87 -7.96 -3.92
CA ILE A 175 -10.10 -9.41 -3.97
C ILE A 175 -10.08 -9.90 -5.42
N LEU A 176 -10.58 -9.09 -6.34
CA LEU A 176 -10.67 -9.45 -7.75
C LEU A 176 -9.27 -9.44 -8.39
N SER A 177 -8.96 -10.51 -9.07
CA SER A 177 -7.72 -10.67 -9.84
C SER A 177 -7.98 -10.54 -11.33
N ASP A 178 -7.00 -10.01 -12.06
CA ASP A 178 -7.01 -9.99 -13.53
C ASP A 178 -5.65 -10.50 -14.01
N LYS A 179 -5.68 -11.62 -14.78
CA LYS A 179 -4.46 -12.28 -15.25
C LYS A 179 -3.78 -11.51 -16.38
N GLU A 180 -4.56 -10.81 -17.21
CA GLU A 180 -4.05 -10.05 -18.33
C GLU A 180 -3.20 -8.87 -17.89
N TYR A 181 -3.65 -8.18 -16.81
CA TYR A 181 -2.94 -7.05 -16.21
C TYR A 181 -2.12 -7.44 -14.98
N ASN A 182 -1.98 -8.74 -14.72
CA ASN A 182 -1.21 -9.27 -13.60
C ASN A 182 -1.63 -8.69 -12.23
N LEU A 183 -2.93 -8.40 -12.10
CA LEU A 183 -3.49 -7.91 -10.84
C LEU A 183 -3.78 -9.10 -9.92
N GLU A 184 -3.11 -9.13 -8.79
CA GLU A 184 -3.26 -10.15 -7.76
C GLU A 184 -3.89 -9.57 -6.49
N PRO A 185 -4.63 -10.36 -5.69
CA PRO A 185 -5.07 -9.96 -4.37
C PRO A 185 -3.87 -9.67 -3.46
N HIS A 186 -3.96 -8.56 -2.73
CA HIS A 186 -2.97 -8.18 -1.73
C HIS A 186 -3.55 -8.36 -0.33
N TYR A 187 -2.83 -9.08 0.49
CA TYR A 187 -3.15 -9.31 1.90
C TYR A 187 -2.29 -8.37 2.74
N TYR A 188 -2.94 -7.59 3.57
CA TYR A 188 -2.28 -6.66 4.49
C TYR A 188 -2.58 -7.03 5.93
N PHE A 189 -1.55 -7.10 6.75
CA PHE A 189 -1.69 -7.13 8.19
C PHE A 189 -0.93 -5.94 8.78
N ILE A 190 -1.63 -5.12 9.55
CA ILE A 190 -1.08 -3.93 10.19
C ILE A 190 -1.27 -4.02 11.70
N THR A 191 -0.27 -3.64 12.46
CA THR A 191 -0.38 -3.50 13.91
C THR A 191 0.52 -2.38 14.40
N GLY A 192 0.17 -1.80 15.54
CA GLY A 192 0.97 -0.75 16.15
C GLY A 192 0.30 -0.19 17.40
N GLY A 193 0.97 0.78 17.99
CA GLY A 193 0.47 1.37 19.21
C GLY A 193 1.05 2.74 19.47
N LEU A 194 0.55 3.38 20.52
CA LEU A 194 1.04 4.63 21.05
C LEU A 194 1.40 4.40 22.52
N MET A 195 2.67 4.57 22.85
CA MET A 195 3.22 4.41 24.21
C MET A 195 3.65 5.77 24.74
N ARG A 196 3.05 6.24 25.81
CA ARG A 196 3.48 7.45 26.51
C ARG A 196 4.62 7.09 27.47
N LEU A 197 5.83 7.51 27.13
CA LEU A 197 7.03 7.23 27.94
C LEU A 197 7.28 8.33 28.99
N SER A 198 6.85 9.57 28.70
CA SER A 198 6.84 10.69 29.64
C SER A 198 5.74 11.67 29.28
N GLU A 199 5.58 12.76 30.04
CA GLU A 199 4.63 13.81 29.72
C GLU A 199 4.92 14.52 28.38
N VAL A 200 6.20 14.52 27.99
CA VAL A 200 6.73 15.21 26.82
C VAL A 200 6.93 14.26 25.63
N PHE A 201 7.15 12.97 25.88
CA PHE A 201 7.61 12.03 24.87
C PHE A 201 6.70 10.81 24.72
N MET A 202 6.23 10.58 23.50
CA MET A 202 5.47 9.40 23.11
C MET A 202 6.21 8.65 21.99
N LEU A 203 6.08 7.33 22.00
CA LEU A 203 6.62 6.42 20.99
C LEU A 203 5.48 5.72 20.27
N LYS A 204 5.54 5.72 18.93
CA LYS A 204 4.55 5.05 18.07
C LYS A 204 5.25 4.01 17.19
N PRO A 205 5.45 2.77 17.69
CA PRO A 205 5.87 1.66 16.85
C PRO A 205 4.72 1.22 15.94
N SER A 206 5.05 0.81 14.72
CA SER A 206 4.09 0.18 13.82
C SER A 206 4.75 -0.84 12.91
N PHE A 207 3.98 -1.84 12.52
CA PHE A 207 4.39 -2.94 11.67
C PHE A 207 3.33 -3.18 10.59
N LEU A 208 3.77 -3.38 9.37
CA LEU A 208 2.94 -3.77 8.23
C LEU A 208 3.55 -5.01 7.57
N LEU A 209 2.73 -6.03 7.41
CA LEU A 209 3.03 -7.17 6.54
C LEU A 209 2.14 -7.04 5.31
N LYS A 210 2.72 -7.20 4.14
CA LYS A 210 2.03 -7.27 2.86
C LYS A 210 2.42 -8.55 2.14
N GLN A 211 1.45 -9.22 1.56
CA GLN A 211 1.65 -10.50 0.88
C GLN A 211 0.79 -10.55 -0.37
N THR A 212 1.38 -10.94 -1.49
CA THR A 212 0.70 -11.40 -2.69
C THR A 212 0.98 -12.89 -2.88
N LYS A 213 0.46 -13.48 -3.93
CA LYS A 213 0.77 -14.87 -4.27
C LYS A 213 2.27 -15.11 -4.49
N SER A 214 2.96 -14.13 -5.08
CA SER A 214 4.33 -14.27 -5.55
C SER A 214 5.36 -13.58 -4.66
N ILE A 215 5.01 -12.47 -4.05
CA ILE A 215 5.94 -11.58 -3.33
C ILE A 215 5.32 -11.15 -2.02
N GLY A 216 6.14 -11.11 -0.98
CA GLY A 216 5.79 -10.57 0.33
C GLY A 216 6.78 -9.51 0.79
N GLY A 217 6.41 -8.79 1.83
CA GLY A 217 7.29 -7.81 2.47
C GLY A 217 6.74 -7.35 3.79
N TYR A 218 7.64 -6.87 4.63
CA TYR A 218 7.26 -6.23 5.88
C TYR A 218 7.94 -4.88 6.04
N ASP A 219 7.22 -3.98 6.66
CA ASP A 219 7.69 -2.65 7.01
C ASP A 219 7.57 -2.49 8.53
N PHE A 220 8.65 -2.10 9.17
CA PHE A 220 8.66 -1.74 10.58
C PHE A 220 9.04 -0.28 10.71
N SER A 221 8.25 0.49 11.47
CA SER A 221 8.52 1.90 11.70
C SER A 221 8.40 2.26 13.17
N ILE A 222 9.20 3.24 13.58
CA ILE A 222 9.17 3.83 14.90
C ILE A 222 9.11 5.34 14.74
N LEU A 223 8.11 5.99 15.34
CA LEU A 223 7.97 7.44 15.43
C LEU A 223 8.05 7.87 16.88
N GLY A 224 8.98 8.78 17.18
CA GLY A 224 9.02 9.55 18.42
C GLY A 224 8.22 10.84 18.24
N ILE A 225 7.37 11.15 19.21
CA ILE A 225 6.53 12.36 19.22
C ILE A 225 6.91 13.17 20.47
N ILE A 226 7.39 14.40 20.26
CA ILE A 226 7.86 15.30 21.29
C ILE A 226 6.89 16.46 21.39
N ASN A 227 6.39 16.72 22.60
CA ASN A 227 5.41 17.80 22.91
C ASN A 227 4.19 17.78 21.97
N GLU A 228 3.82 16.62 21.44
CA GLU A 228 2.72 16.44 20.47
C GLU A 228 2.91 17.18 19.12
N ASN A 229 4.00 17.92 18.95
CA ASN A 229 4.26 18.79 17.81
C ASN A 229 5.38 18.31 16.88
N ILE A 230 6.44 17.71 17.42
CA ILE A 230 7.60 17.30 16.65
C ILE A 230 7.56 15.77 16.50
N TRP A 231 7.62 15.31 15.25
CA TRP A 231 7.58 13.90 14.91
C TRP A 231 8.88 13.53 14.22
N ILE A 232 9.62 12.60 14.81
CA ILE A 232 10.90 12.10 14.29
C ILE A 232 10.84 10.59 14.30
N GLY A 233 11.24 9.96 13.20
CA GLY A 233 11.24 8.50 13.15
C GLY A 233 11.95 7.95 11.95
N GLY A 234 12.03 6.62 11.93
CA GLY A 234 12.61 5.85 10.86
C GLY A 234 11.78 4.62 10.53
N GLN A 235 12.02 4.10 9.35
CA GLN A 235 11.36 2.91 8.83
C GLN A 235 12.40 1.97 8.22
N ILE A 236 12.24 0.68 8.51
CA ILE A 236 12.99 -0.40 7.86
C ILE A 236 12.00 -1.21 7.04
N ARG A 237 12.32 -1.42 5.78
CA ARG A 237 11.53 -2.23 4.85
C ARG A 237 12.34 -3.43 4.39
N SER A 238 11.69 -4.58 4.33
CA SER A 238 12.24 -5.79 3.72
C SER A 238 11.22 -6.40 2.78
N SER A 239 11.68 -6.91 1.67
CA SER A 239 10.88 -7.71 0.75
C SER A 239 11.44 -9.12 0.70
N PHE A 240 10.56 -10.11 0.59
CA PHE A 240 10.91 -11.51 0.40
C PHE A 240 10.07 -12.07 -0.74
N ASN A 241 10.65 -12.99 -1.47
CA ASN A 241 9.90 -13.80 -2.41
C ASN A 241 9.74 -15.21 -1.84
N ASN A 242 8.82 -16.00 -2.38
CA ASN A 242 8.60 -17.37 -1.94
C ASN A 242 9.83 -18.30 -2.14
N TYR A 243 10.92 -17.77 -2.70
CA TYR A 243 12.20 -18.45 -2.90
C TYR A 243 13.28 -18.09 -1.88
N GLY A 244 12.93 -17.33 -0.81
CA GLY A 244 13.79 -17.11 0.36
C GLY A 244 14.83 -15.98 0.28
N PHE A 245 14.77 -15.11 -0.75
CA PHE A 245 15.66 -13.94 -0.81
C PHE A 245 15.04 -12.73 -0.11
N THR A 246 15.79 -12.12 0.79
CA THR A 246 15.38 -10.91 1.52
C THR A 246 16.24 -9.73 1.09
N ASN A 247 15.59 -8.62 0.68
CA ASN A 247 16.23 -7.34 0.43
C ASN A 247 15.85 -6.35 1.53
N PHE A 248 16.83 -5.75 2.20
CA PHE A 248 16.62 -4.75 3.23
C PHE A 248 16.81 -3.35 2.65
N GLN A 249 15.86 -2.45 2.91
CA GLN A 249 15.95 -1.04 2.60
C GLN A 249 15.62 -0.22 3.85
N GLY A 250 16.54 0.65 4.24
CA GLY A 250 16.33 1.61 5.31
C GLY A 250 15.91 2.97 4.71
N THR A 251 14.90 3.60 5.30
CA THR A 251 14.50 4.98 4.97
C THR A 251 14.32 5.75 6.28
N GLY A 252 15.00 6.87 6.38
CA GLY A 252 14.88 7.82 7.50
C GLY A 252 13.96 8.97 7.17
#